data_23db041c26963c0378f9f64d560dadbd
#
_entry.id   23db041c26963c0378f9f64d560dadbd
#
_cell.length_a   1.000
_cell.length_b   1.000
_cell.length_c   1.000
_cell.angle_alpha   90.00
_cell.angle_beta   90.00
_cell.angle_gamma   90.00
#
_symmetry.space_group_name_H-M   'P 1'
#
loop_
_entity.id
_entity.type
_entity.pdbx_description
1 polymer ?
#
loop_
_entity_poly.entity_id
_entity_poly.type
_entity_poly.pdbx_seq_one_letter_code
_entity_poly.pdbx_strand_id
1 'polypeptide(L)'
;MARFAFIVPPLTGHVNPTLSLGAELLQRGHEVSWISLDASLENRLPPGGALLLVQYDQNDTEKRDSEQYLDQITKKNVSGIESIKFLYEEVLIPLNRFMFEGIVSLLDSFRPDVVINDHQLFSGAIAAYKKNIPYATSVTAPAAVKMMEDLPGVHEWEIKQIVALQQELDIPGDKAIVCSDTLTMIFTSKDFFGEMSLPSGYKFIGPVIQHRATQTAFSWEKLGKDPRILVSIGTTFDHTYKKEFFQKVIDALGNEPVTVVVVSDPSLFDEWPDNFIVQERVPQLELLPHLDAVVCHGGHNTVCESLSHGLPLVVIPIAYDQSHVAGRVIQVESGIRLNYKRFKAAHLQTAVWEIIRNPAFKEAAQRIKQSFEESGGATTAADLLEQLVPLAFHRNRFY
;
A
#
# COMPACT_ATOMS: atom_id res chain seq x y z
N MET A 1 -12.50 1.45 26.40
CA MET A 1 -13.04 1.61 25.03
C MET A 1 -12.66 3.00 24.55
N ALA A 2 -11.94 3.10 23.46
CA ALA A 2 -11.53 4.36 22.84
C ALA A 2 -12.06 4.40 21.40
N ARG A 3 -12.06 5.58 20.78
CA ARG A 3 -12.49 5.82 19.40
C ARG A 3 -11.30 6.10 18.51
N PHE A 4 -11.14 5.34 17.45
CA PHE A 4 -10.08 5.49 16.47
C PHE A 4 -10.65 5.86 15.11
N ALA A 5 -10.07 6.88 14.45
CA ALA A 5 -10.45 7.28 13.09
C ALA A 5 -9.28 7.10 12.14
N PHE A 6 -9.40 6.19 11.17
CA PHE A 6 -8.48 6.09 10.05
C PHE A 6 -8.87 7.10 8.97
N ILE A 7 -7.93 7.89 8.47
CA ILE A 7 -8.11 8.80 7.35
C ILE A 7 -7.28 8.29 6.19
N VAL A 8 -7.94 7.81 5.13
CA VAL A 8 -7.29 7.04 4.04
C VAL A 8 -7.70 7.55 2.65
N PRO A 9 -6.76 7.60 1.69
CA PRO A 9 -7.08 7.90 0.30
C PRO A 9 -7.81 6.72 -0.36
N PRO A 10 -8.52 6.92 -1.48
CA PRO A 10 -9.20 5.87 -2.22
C PRO A 10 -8.22 4.97 -3.00
N LEU A 11 -7.15 4.54 -2.36
CA LEU A 11 -6.10 3.71 -2.94
C LEU A 11 -6.02 2.37 -2.19
N THR A 12 -6.25 1.28 -2.90
CA THR A 12 -6.26 -0.08 -2.32
C THR A 12 -4.99 -0.38 -1.49
N GLY A 13 -3.82 0.04 -1.98
CA GLY A 13 -2.55 -0.15 -1.28
C GLY A 13 -2.44 0.56 0.06
N HIS A 14 -3.09 1.71 0.20
CA HIS A 14 -3.11 2.51 1.42
C HIS A 14 -4.21 2.05 2.40
N VAL A 15 -5.33 1.60 1.87
CA VAL A 15 -6.48 1.12 2.66
C VAL A 15 -6.20 -0.25 3.29
N ASN A 16 -5.68 -1.19 2.51
CA ASN A 16 -5.56 -2.60 2.93
C ASN A 16 -4.88 -2.82 4.29
N PRO A 17 -3.72 -2.21 4.59
CA PRO A 17 -3.09 -2.37 5.90
C PRO A 17 -3.95 -1.85 7.06
N THR A 18 -4.73 -0.78 6.81
CA THR A 18 -5.59 -0.19 7.85
C THR A 18 -6.77 -1.07 8.21
N LEU A 19 -7.28 -1.88 7.26
CA LEU A 19 -8.38 -2.82 7.53
C LEU A 19 -7.97 -3.88 8.56
N SER A 20 -6.76 -4.41 8.41
CA SER A 20 -6.24 -5.41 9.34
C SER A 20 -5.95 -4.82 10.72
N LEU A 21 -5.36 -3.62 10.76
CA LEU A 21 -5.12 -2.91 12.02
C LEU A 21 -6.43 -2.50 12.71
N GLY A 22 -7.40 -2.02 11.95
CA GLY A 22 -8.72 -1.69 12.48
C GLY A 22 -9.47 -2.91 13.00
N ALA A 23 -9.34 -4.08 12.35
CA ALA A 23 -9.90 -5.32 12.86
C ALA A 23 -9.32 -5.71 14.22
N GLU A 24 -8.00 -5.56 14.42
CA GLU A 24 -7.33 -5.78 15.70
C GLU A 24 -7.89 -4.83 16.78
N LEU A 25 -8.02 -3.53 16.47
CA LEU A 25 -8.59 -2.55 17.42
C LEU A 25 -10.04 -2.86 17.77
N LEU A 26 -10.87 -3.29 16.80
CA LEU A 26 -12.24 -3.73 17.03
C LEU A 26 -12.31 -4.98 17.94
N GLN A 27 -11.44 -5.97 17.72
CA GLN A 27 -11.32 -7.15 18.56
C GLN A 27 -10.94 -6.82 20.01
N ARG A 28 -10.17 -5.75 20.21
CA ARG A 28 -9.82 -5.22 21.54
C ARG A 28 -10.96 -4.41 22.19
N GLY A 29 -12.09 -4.28 21.50
CA GLY A 29 -13.29 -3.61 22.04
C GLY A 29 -13.27 -2.09 21.89
N HIS A 30 -12.52 -1.57 20.92
CA HIS A 30 -12.55 -0.16 20.54
C HIS A 30 -13.62 0.11 19.48
N GLU A 31 -14.00 1.38 19.32
CA GLU A 31 -14.83 1.88 18.22
C GLU A 31 -13.90 2.38 17.11
N VAL A 32 -14.09 1.92 15.87
CA VAL A 32 -13.21 2.23 14.76
C VAL A 32 -14.01 2.68 13.55
N SER A 33 -13.60 3.81 12.98
CA SER A 33 -14.19 4.34 11.75
C SER A 33 -13.13 4.69 10.71
N TRP A 34 -13.51 4.65 9.43
CA TRP A 34 -12.70 5.08 8.31
C TRP A 34 -13.32 6.31 7.66
N ILE A 35 -12.51 7.36 7.48
CA ILE A 35 -12.85 8.57 6.75
C ILE A 35 -12.24 8.46 5.37
N SER A 36 -13.05 8.44 4.32
CA SER A 36 -12.62 8.30 2.93
C SER A 36 -13.60 8.94 1.95
N LEU A 37 -13.18 9.09 0.68
CA LEU A 37 -14.03 9.43 -0.46
C LEU A 37 -14.63 8.19 -1.13
N ASP A 38 -14.11 7.01 -0.86
CA ASP A 38 -14.50 5.76 -1.52
C ASP A 38 -15.67 5.10 -0.79
N ALA A 39 -16.88 5.26 -1.32
CA ALA A 39 -18.07 4.60 -0.78
C ALA A 39 -17.99 3.06 -0.84
N SER A 40 -17.24 2.51 -1.81
CA SER A 40 -17.08 1.05 -1.96
C SER A 40 -16.29 0.41 -0.81
N LEU A 41 -15.55 1.24 -0.05
CA LEU A 41 -14.81 0.81 1.13
C LEU A 41 -15.73 0.18 2.19
N GLU A 42 -16.98 0.60 2.29
CA GLU A 42 -17.96 0.06 3.25
C GLU A 42 -18.08 -1.46 3.16
N ASN A 43 -18.06 -2.02 1.95
CA ASN A 43 -18.15 -3.45 1.70
C ASN A 43 -16.89 -4.25 2.08
N ARG A 44 -15.81 -3.55 2.44
CA ARG A 44 -14.49 -4.13 2.75
C ARG A 44 -14.12 -3.98 4.22
N LEU A 45 -14.88 -3.18 4.97
CA LEU A 45 -14.61 -2.94 6.38
C LEU A 45 -14.75 -4.23 7.21
N PRO A 46 -13.91 -4.39 8.23
CA PRO A 46 -14.10 -5.48 9.20
C PRO A 46 -15.43 -5.33 9.95
N PRO A 47 -16.05 -6.44 10.39
CA PRO A 47 -17.30 -6.40 11.17
C PRO A 47 -17.20 -5.46 12.38
N GLY A 48 -18.12 -4.51 12.48
CA GLY A 48 -18.15 -3.50 13.53
C GLY A 48 -17.43 -2.18 13.17
N GLY A 49 -16.70 -2.14 12.06
CA GLY A 49 -16.13 -0.91 11.51
C GLY A 49 -17.19 -0.06 10.80
N ALA A 50 -17.03 1.26 10.81
CA ALA A 50 -17.95 2.19 10.15
C ALA A 50 -17.23 3.06 9.11
N LEU A 51 -17.90 3.33 7.98
CA LEU A 51 -17.43 4.31 7.00
C LEU A 51 -18.03 5.68 7.32
N LEU A 52 -17.17 6.69 7.39
CA LEU A 52 -17.53 8.10 7.42
C LEU A 52 -17.14 8.71 6.08
N LEU A 53 -18.12 8.82 5.19
CA LEU A 53 -17.87 9.29 3.84
C LEU A 53 -17.75 10.83 3.81
N VAL A 54 -16.66 11.33 3.26
CA VAL A 54 -16.52 12.77 2.96
C VAL A 54 -17.54 13.12 1.89
N GLN A 55 -18.54 13.92 2.24
CA GLN A 55 -19.61 14.32 1.32
C GLN A 55 -19.22 15.55 0.52
N TYR A 56 -19.65 15.56 -0.73
CA TYR A 56 -19.57 16.70 -1.62
C TYR A 56 -20.75 17.66 -1.34
N ASP A 57 -20.50 18.95 -1.38
CA ASP A 57 -21.61 19.89 -1.57
C ASP A 57 -22.16 19.67 -2.98
N GLN A 58 -23.47 19.38 -3.10
CA GLN A 58 -24.11 19.05 -4.38
C GLN A 58 -24.05 20.18 -5.41
N ASN A 59 -23.63 21.37 -4.98
CA ASN A 59 -23.44 22.54 -5.84
C ASN A 59 -22.03 22.69 -6.39
N ASP A 60 -21.08 21.85 -5.99
CA ASP A 60 -19.71 21.92 -6.48
C ASP A 60 -19.63 21.28 -7.86
N THR A 61 -19.33 22.08 -8.88
CA THR A 61 -19.22 21.66 -10.28
C THR A 61 -18.02 20.76 -10.55
N GLU A 62 -17.12 20.59 -9.59
CA GLU A 62 -16.00 19.67 -9.61
C GLU A 62 -16.33 18.37 -8.85
N LYS A 63 -17.20 17.53 -9.42
CA LYS A 63 -17.39 16.16 -8.94
C LYS A 63 -16.10 15.36 -9.15
N ARG A 64 -15.22 15.33 -8.15
CA ARG A 64 -14.08 14.42 -8.11
C ARG A 64 -14.47 13.20 -7.29
N ASP A 65 -15.00 12.18 -7.95
CA ASP A 65 -15.22 10.88 -7.33
C ASP A 65 -13.89 10.08 -7.25
N SER A 66 -13.92 8.96 -6.56
CA SER A 66 -12.76 8.08 -6.40
C SER A 66 -12.22 7.55 -7.73
N GLU A 67 -13.10 7.38 -8.75
CA GLU A 67 -12.71 6.93 -10.09
C GLU A 67 -11.92 8.01 -10.83
N GLN A 68 -12.33 9.29 -10.74
CA GLN A 68 -11.58 10.39 -11.36
C GLN A 68 -10.19 10.56 -10.73
N TYR A 69 -10.07 10.36 -9.42
CA TYR A 69 -8.79 10.39 -8.72
C TYR A 69 -7.84 9.28 -9.22
N LEU A 70 -8.34 8.05 -9.33
CA LEU A 70 -7.59 6.92 -9.88
C LEU A 70 -7.21 7.15 -11.35
N ASP A 71 -8.15 7.65 -12.15
CA ASP A 71 -7.95 7.97 -13.56
C ASP A 71 -6.83 9.00 -13.76
N GLN A 72 -6.74 10.02 -12.93
CA GLN A 72 -5.67 11.03 -13.02
C GLN A 72 -4.29 10.43 -12.76
N ILE A 73 -4.17 9.52 -11.78
CA ILE A 73 -2.90 8.83 -11.48
C ILE A 73 -2.47 7.92 -12.65
N THR A 74 -3.42 7.29 -13.33
CA THR A 74 -3.14 6.24 -14.34
C THR A 74 -2.88 6.78 -15.73
N LYS A 75 -3.44 7.94 -16.10
CA LYS A 75 -3.45 8.46 -17.48
C LYS A 75 -2.17 9.15 -17.94
N LYS A 76 -1.28 9.58 -17.07
CA LYS A 76 -0.03 10.26 -17.48
C LYS A 76 1.17 9.32 -17.44
N ASN A 77 1.84 9.22 -18.58
CA ASN A 77 3.05 8.44 -18.79
C ASN A 77 4.30 9.20 -18.27
N VAL A 78 4.32 9.53 -16.98
CA VAL A 78 5.41 10.25 -16.32
C VAL A 78 6.32 9.29 -15.55
N SER A 79 7.61 9.55 -15.53
CA SER A 79 8.61 8.73 -14.86
C SER A 79 9.66 9.59 -14.15
N GLY A 80 10.33 9.03 -13.13
CA GLY A 80 11.37 9.73 -12.37
C GLY A 80 10.81 10.90 -11.56
N ILE A 81 11.57 11.98 -11.41
CA ILE A 81 11.20 13.17 -10.59
C ILE A 81 9.92 13.85 -11.10
N GLU A 82 9.67 13.84 -12.41
CA GLU A 82 8.45 14.41 -12.98
C GLU A 82 7.18 13.69 -12.50
N SER A 83 7.27 12.39 -12.20
CA SER A 83 6.14 11.65 -11.62
C SER A 83 5.82 12.09 -10.19
N ILE A 84 6.83 12.47 -9.42
CA ILE A 84 6.66 12.99 -8.05
C ILE A 84 6.02 14.37 -8.11
N LYS A 85 6.51 15.26 -8.97
CA LYS A 85 5.89 16.58 -9.16
C LYS A 85 4.43 16.47 -9.56
N PHE A 86 4.15 15.66 -10.57
CA PHE A 86 2.79 15.42 -11.01
C PHE A 86 1.90 14.89 -9.86
N LEU A 87 2.41 13.91 -9.08
CA LEU A 87 1.67 13.37 -7.94
C LEU A 87 1.31 14.46 -6.92
N TYR A 88 2.24 15.36 -6.59
CA TYR A 88 1.97 16.44 -5.64
C TYR A 88 1.08 17.52 -6.21
N GLU A 89 1.42 18.09 -7.36
CA GLU A 89 0.77 19.28 -7.92
C GLU A 89 -0.64 18.99 -8.45
N GLU A 90 -0.82 17.86 -9.13
CA GLU A 90 -2.06 17.54 -9.82
C GLU A 90 -2.97 16.58 -9.03
N VAL A 91 -2.42 15.88 -8.03
CA VAL A 91 -3.16 14.84 -7.32
C VAL A 91 -3.26 15.12 -5.83
N LEU A 92 -2.14 15.10 -5.08
CA LEU A 92 -2.19 15.14 -3.63
C LEU A 92 -2.62 16.49 -3.08
N ILE A 93 -2.06 17.61 -3.55
CA ILE A 93 -2.43 18.94 -3.06
C ILE A 93 -3.91 19.25 -3.35
N PRO A 94 -4.44 19.05 -4.59
CA PRO A 94 -5.87 19.21 -4.85
C PRO A 94 -6.76 18.29 -4.00
N LEU A 95 -6.40 17.02 -3.84
CA LEU A 95 -7.17 16.08 -3.02
C LEU A 95 -7.24 16.54 -1.56
N ASN A 96 -6.09 16.90 -0.98
CA ASN A 96 -6.02 17.29 0.42
C ASN A 96 -6.77 18.61 0.68
N ARG A 97 -6.70 19.58 -0.25
CA ARG A 97 -7.48 20.81 -0.19
C ARG A 97 -8.97 20.51 -0.18
N PHE A 98 -9.39 19.63 -1.07
CA PHE A 98 -10.79 19.23 -1.22
C PHE A 98 -11.33 18.49 0.02
N MET A 99 -10.58 17.55 0.59
CA MET A 99 -11.05 16.72 1.70
C MET A 99 -11.08 17.44 3.06
N PHE A 100 -10.36 18.54 3.23
CA PHE A 100 -10.06 19.12 4.55
C PHE A 100 -11.32 19.45 5.36
N GLU A 101 -12.25 20.25 4.82
CA GLU A 101 -13.45 20.68 5.56
C GLU A 101 -14.37 19.48 5.89
N GLY A 102 -14.49 18.53 4.97
CA GLY A 102 -15.23 17.29 5.23
C GLY A 102 -14.60 16.46 6.35
N ILE A 103 -13.28 16.33 6.37
CA ILE A 103 -12.57 15.67 7.45
C ILE A 103 -12.80 16.39 8.79
N VAL A 104 -12.66 17.72 8.83
CA VAL A 104 -12.88 18.51 10.05
C VAL A 104 -14.29 18.28 10.60
N SER A 105 -15.33 18.35 9.74
CA SER A 105 -16.73 18.08 10.12
C SER A 105 -16.95 16.68 10.67
N LEU A 106 -16.34 15.66 10.04
CA LEU A 106 -16.46 14.28 10.47
C LEU A 106 -15.72 14.02 11.80
N LEU A 107 -14.57 14.66 12.02
CA LEU A 107 -13.87 14.61 13.30
C LEU A 107 -14.70 15.27 14.43
N ASP A 108 -15.40 16.36 14.16
CA ASP A 108 -16.28 17.01 15.14
C ASP A 108 -17.49 16.13 15.51
N SER A 109 -18.04 15.39 14.55
CA SER A 109 -19.17 14.50 14.76
C SER A 109 -18.79 13.20 15.44
N PHE A 110 -17.73 12.54 14.97
CA PHE A 110 -17.29 11.23 15.50
C PHE A 110 -16.52 11.37 16.81
N ARG A 111 -15.75 12.46 16.99
CA ARG A 111 -14.92 12.76 18.18
C ARG A 111 -13.98 11.62 18.53
N PRO A 112 -13.03 11.27 17.64
CA PRO A 112 -12.08 10.22 17.93
C PRO A 112 -11.12 10.63 19.06
N ASP A 113 -10.64 9.66 19.82
CA ASP A 113 -9.57 9.83 20.80
C ASP A 113 -8.19 9.87 20.13
N VAL A 114 -8.06 9.15 19.01
CA VAL A 114 -6.83 9.08 18.19
C VAL A 114 -7.19 9.03 16.72
N VAL A 115 -6.49 9.80 15.92
CA VAL A 115 -6.54 9.75 14.46
C VAL A 115 -5.36 8.93 13.94
N ILE A 116 -5.59 8.05 12.96
CA ILE A 116 -4.56 7.36 12.20
C ILE A 116 -4.62 7.90 10.76
N ASN A 117 -3.67 8.75 10.41
CA ASN A 117 -3.65 9.45 9.16
C ASN A 117 -2.71 8.80 8.16
N ASP A 118 -3.15 8.56 6.93
CA ASP A 118 -2.25 8.14 5.87
C ASP A 118 -1.26 9.26 5.51
N HIS A 119 0.00 8.91 5.26
CA HIS A 119 1.08 9.87 5.00
C HIS A 119 0.87 10.73 3.73
N GLN A 120 -0.04 10.37 2.84
CA GLN A 120 -0.41 11.15 1.65
C GLN A 120 -1.66 12.03 1.88
N LEU A 121 -2.35 11.86 3.01
CA LEU A 121 -3.49 12.72 3.38
C LEU A 121 -3.08 13.77 4.42
N PHE A 122 -2.33 14.77 3.99
CA PHE A 122 -1.85 15.89 4.85
C PHE A 122 -3.01 16.59 5.56
N SER A 123 -4.15 16.74 4.88
CA SER A 123 -5.37 17.33 5.44
C SER A 123 -5.87 16.62 6.70
N GLY A 124 -5.68 15.31 6.79
CA GLY A 124 -6.04 14.55 7.99
C GLY A 124 -5.13 14.88 9.18
N ALA A 125 -3.81 14.95 8.97
CA ALA A 125 -2.85 15.38 9.99
C ALA A 125 -3.08 16.83 10.41
N ILE A 126 -3.32 17.73 9.43
CA ILE A 126 -3.60 19.16 9.67
C ILE A 126 -4.92 19.32 10.47
N ALA A 127 -5.98 18.56 10.13
CA ALA A 127 -7.25 18.59 10.83
C ALA A 127 -7.11 18.09 12.28
N ALA A 128 -6.40 16.97 12.49
CA ALA A 128 -6.12 16.44 13.81
C ALA A 128 -5.33 17.45 14.66
N TYR A 129 -4.30 18.08 14.08
CA TYR A 129 -3.55 19.16 14.72
C TYR A 129 -4.44 20.33 15.10
N LYS A 130 -5.26 20.86 14.16
CA LYS A 130 -6.21 21.96 14.38
C LYS A 130 -7.17 21.68 15.53
N LYS A 131 -7.59 20.43 15.68
CA LYS A 131 -8.53 19.96 16.72
C LYS A 131 -7.87 19.51 18.02
N ASN A 132 -6.54 19.55 18.10
CA ASN A 132 -5.77 19.02 19.24
C ASN A 132 -6.10 17.55 19.54
N ILE A 133 -6.34 16.75 18.50
CA ILE A 133 -6.55 15.30 18.62
C ILE A 133 -5.20 14.60 18.43
N PRO A 134 -4.77 13.71 19.34
CA PRO A 134 -3.59 12.88 19.14
C PRO A 134 -3.67 12.13 17.81
N TYR A 135 -2.57 12.12 17.03
CA TYR A 135 -2.58 11.37 15.78
C TYR A 135 -1.30 10.58 15.57
N ALA A 136 -1.46 9.44 14.92
CA ALA A 136 -0.39 8.63 14.36
C ALA A 136 -0.42 8.73 12.83
N THR A 137 0.72 8.47 12.19
CA THR A 137 0.81 8.41 10.74
C THR A 137 1.05 6.98 10.29
N SER A 138 0.27 6.52 9.31
CA SER A 138 0.48 5.26 8.61
C SER A 138 1.28 5.48 7.31
N VAL A 139 2.49 4.92 7.25
CA VAL A 139 3.36 4.96 6.08
C VAL A 139 3.23 3.64 5.32
N THR A 140 2.32 3.62 4.37
CA THR A 140 1.99 2.46 3.51
C THR A 140 2.90 2.36 2.28
N ALA A 141 3.59 3.46 1.92
CA ALA A 141 4.63 3.51 0.90
C ALA A 141 5.97 3.98 1.52
N PRO A 142 6.75 3.06 2.12
CA PRO A 142 7.99 3.40 2.84
C PRO A 142 9.05 4.13 2.01
N ALA A 143 9.00 4.02 0.68
CA ALA A 143 9.85 4.79 -0.23
C ALA A 143 9.74 6.31 -0.02
N ALA A 144 8.57 6.81 0.38
CA ALA A 144 8.38 8.24 0.68
C ALA A 144 9.25 8.72 1.83
N VAL A 145 9.46 7.87 2.86
CA VAL A 145 10.36 8.18 3.98
C VAL A 145 11.82 8.19 3.51
N LYS A 146 12.19 7.27 2.61
CA LYS A 146 13.57 7.17 2.10
C LYS A 146 13.96 8.37 1.23
N MET A 147 12.99 9.05 0.61
CA MET A 147 13.25 10.26 -0.20
C MET A 147 13.91 11.39 0.60
N MET A 148 13.68 11.48 1.90
CA MET A 148 14.36 12.48 2.76
C MET A 148 15.89 12.37 2.65
N GLU A 149 16.41 11.16 2.49
CA GLU A 149 17.84 10.88 2.37
C GLU A 149 18.29 10.81 0.90
N ASP A 150 17.54 10.10 0.07
CA ASP A 150 17.93 9.80 -1.32
C ASP A 150 17.79 11.02 -2.25
N LEU A 151 16.80 11.90 -2.00
CA LEU A 151 16.45 13.05 -2.84
C LEU A 151 16.12 14.30 -1.99
N PRO A 152 17.06 14.82 -1.20
CA PRO A 152 16.77 15.90 -0.23
C PRO A 152 16.17 17.15 -0.86
N GLY A 153 16.60 17.53 -2.07
CA GLY A 153 16.03 18.69 -2.78
C GLY A 153 14.57 18.48 -3.24
N VAL A 154 14.18 17.24 -3.55
CA VAL A 154 12.78 16.90 -3.85
C VAL A 154 11.97 16.95 -2.57
N HIS A 155 12.49 16.38 -1.49
CA HIS A 155 11.83 16.42 -0.19
C HIS A 155 11.61 17.86 0.32
N GLU A 156 12.59 18.75 0.19
CA GLU A 156 12.42 20.17 0.52
C GLU A 156 11.32 20.84 -0.31
N TRP A 157 11.22 20.50 -1.58
CA TRP A 157 10.16 21.00 -2.45
C TRP A 157 8.78 20.48 -2.01
N GLU A 158 8.65 19.18 -1.70
CA GLU A 158 7.42 18.57 -1.17
C GLU A 158 6.95 19.27 0.11
N ILE A 159 7.86 19.50 1.06
CA ILE A 159 7.58 20.21 2.30
C ILE A 159 7.03 21.63 2.02
N LYS A 160 7.60 22.34 1.06
CA LYS A 160 7.09 23.69 0.67
C LYS A 160 5.67 23.62 0.11
N GLN A 161 5.33 22.61 -0.69
CA GLN A 161 3.97 22.42 -1.20
C GLN A 161 2.97 22.19 -0.05
N ILE A 162 3.34 21.35 0.91
CA ILE A 162 2.50 21.03 2.06
C ILE A 162 2.33 22.24 2.98
N VAL A 163 3.39 22.98 3.26
CA VAL A 163 3.32 24.22 4.06
C VAL A 163 2.45 25.28 3.38
N ALA A 164 2.54 25.42 2.06
CA ALA A 164 1.68 26.31 1.31
C ALA A 164 0.19 25.94 1.45
N LEU A 165 -0.14 24.66 1.27
CA LEU A 165 -1.51 24.16 1.51
C LEU A 165 -1.95 24.40 2.97
N GLN A 166 -1.08 24.14 3.94
CA GLN A 166 -1.36 24.35 5.36
C GLN A 166 -1.72 25.82 5.66
N GLN A 167 -1.01 26.77 5.05
CA GLN A 167 -1.29 28.20 5.16
C GLN A 167 -2.62 28.58 4.50
N GLU A 168 -2.95 27.99 3.34
CA GLU A 168 -4.26 28.16 2.69
C GLU A 168 -5.42 27.68 3.59
N LEU A 169 -5.18 26.69 4.46
CA LEU A 169 -6.13 26.12 5.40
C LEU A 169 -6.17 26.85 6.77
N ASP A 170 -5.62 28.05 6.84
CA ASP A 170 -5.56 28.90 8.04
C ASP A 170 -4.76 28.28 9.20
N ILE A 171 -3.74 27.47 8.91
CA ILE A 171 -2.82 26.93 9.90
C ILE A 171 -1.46 27.59 9.74
N PRO A 172 -1.09 28.51 10.64
CA PRO A 172 0.19 29.22 10.56
C PRO A 172 1.37 28.32 10.89
N GLY A 173 2.53 28.64 10.34
CA GLY A 173 3.80 27.97 10.60
C GLY A 173 4.56 27.63 9.35
N ASP A 174 5.81 27.25 9.53
CA ASP A 174 6.76 26.86 8.48
C ASP A 174 7.17 25.38 8.55
N LYS A 175 6.75 24.69 9.62
CA LYS A 175 6.93 23.23 9.76
C LYS A 175 5.73 22.51 9.14
N ALA A 176 6.00 21.62 8.21
CA ALA A 176 4.94 20.79 7.60
C ALA A 176 4.34 19.81 8.62
N ILE A 177 3.01 19.75 8.64
CA ILE A 177 2.23 18.80 9.43
C ILE A 177 1.90 17.63 8.51
N VAL A 178 2.70 16.57 8.54
CA VAL A 178 2.55 15.37 7.71
C VAL A 178 2.63 14.13 8.57
N CYS A 179 3.85 13.77 8.96
CA CYS A 179 4.13 12.64 9.83
C CYS A 179 4.09 13.08 11.29
N SER A 180 3.50 12.26 12.13
CA SER A 180 3.45 12.49 13.57
C SER A 180 4.84 12.36 14.20
N ASP A 181 5.26 13.36 14.94
CA ASP A 181 6.49 13.30 15.74
C ASP A 181 6.38 12.25 16.87
N THR A 182 5.15 11.92 17.31
CA THR A 182 4.90 10.98 18.41
C THR A 182 4.88 9.52 17.92
N LEU A 183 4.17 9.25 16.82
CA LEU A 183 4.07 7.90 16.27
C LEU A 183 3.87 7.93 14.76
N THR A 184 4.88 7.50 14.03
CA THR A 184 4.81 7.22 12.60
C THR A 184 5.12 5.75 12.39
N MET A 185 4.12 4.99 11.91
CA MET A 185 4.18 3.55 11.71
C MET A 185 4.58 3.24 10.26
N ILE A 186 5.71 2.57 10.08
CA ILE A 186 6.20 2.12 8.77
C ILE A 186 5.80 0.66 8.58
N PHE A 187 4.96 0.40 7.56
CA PHE A 187 4.38 -0.93 7.29
C PHE A 187 5.37 -1.86 6.56
N THR A 188 6.55 -2.02 7.12
CA THR A 188 7.59 -2.98 6.72
C THR A 188 8.53 -3.25 7.90
N SER A 189 9.49 -4.18 7.76
CA SER A 189 10.56 -4.36 8.74
C SER A 189 11.76 -3.44 8.46
N LYS A 190 12.58 -3.23 9.48
CA LYS A 190 13.86 -2.51 9.34
C LYS A 190 14.78 -3.20 8.32
N ASP A 191 14.84 -4.53 8.34
CA ASP A 191 15.72 -5.30 7.45
C ASP A 191 15.34 -5.12 5.98
N PHE A 192 14.02 -5.13 5.67
CA PHE A 192 13.58 -4.87 4.31
C PHE A 192 13.69 -3.37 3.93
N PHE A 193 13.42 -2.46 4.84
CA PHE A 193 13.56 -1.02 4.60
C PHE A 193 15.01 -0.60 4.37
N GLY A 194 15.94 -1.15 5.16
CA GLY A 194 17.36 -0.82 5.16
C GLY A 194 17.75 0.26 6.16
N GLU A 195 19.04 0.54 6.22
CA GLU A 195 19.59 1.50 7.17
C GLU A 195 19.19 2.94 6.82
N MET A 196 18.73 3.65 7.84
CA MET A 196 18.46 5.09 7.81
C MET A 196 18.35 5.61 9.25
N SER A 197 18.80 6.83 9.49
CA SER A 197 18.56 7.52 10.76
C SER A 197 17.15 8.12 10.74
N LEU A 198 16.26 7.56 11.55
CA LEU A 198 14.86 8.01 11.66
C LEU A 198 14.60 8.71 13.01
N PRO A 199 13.66 9.67 13.07
CA PRO A 199 13.20 10.24 14.33
C PRO A 199 12.66 9.16 15.28
N SER A 200 12.73 9.40 16.59
CA SER A 200 12.36 8.41 17.61
C SER A 200 10.90 7.97 17.57
N GLY A 201 10.01 8.79 17.02
CA GLY A 201 8.59 8.46 16.80
C GLY A 201 8.33 7.46 15.68
N TYR A 202 9.31 7.19 14.82
CA TYR A 202 9.15 6.25 13.70
C TYR A 202 9.35 4.81 14.18
N LYS A 203 8.41 3.93 13.85
CA LYS A 203 8.40 2.52 14.26
C LYS A 203 8.16 1.61 13.06
N PHE A 204 9.02 0.64 12.88
CA PHE A 204 8.79 -0.46 11.94
C PHE A 204 7.86 -1.47 12.61
N ILE A 205 6.69 -1.67 12.02
CA ILE A 205 5.66 -2.57 12.56
C ILE A 205 5.48 -3.82 11.73
N GLY A 206 6.26 -3.99 10.66
CA GLY A 206 6.07 -5.05 9.68
C GLY A 206 4.90 -4.78 8.74
N PRO A 207 4.73 -5.60 7.70
CA PRO A 207 3.54 -5.54 6.86
C PRO A 207 2.33 -6.04 7.67
N VAL A 208 1.24 -5.28 7.62
CA VAL A 208 0.00 -5.64 8.30
C VAL A 208 -0.86 -6.45 7.33
N ILE A 209 -0.64 -7.75 7.33
CA ILE A 209 -1.29 -8.71 6.45
C ILE A 209 -2.16 -9.62 7.31
N GLN A 210 -3.48 -9.49 7.22
CA GLN A 210 -4.41 -10.44 7.81
C GLN A 210 -5.20 -11.17 6.73
N HIS A 211 -5.70 -12.36 7.04
CA HIS A 211 -6.64 -13.07 6.21
C HIS A 211 -7.86 -12.17 5.93
N ARG A 212 -7.90 -11.64 4.72
CA ARG A 212 -9.12 -11.04 4.19
C ARG A 212 -9.89 -12.19 3.60
N ALA A 213 -11.04 -12.50 4.16
CA ALA A 213 -11.97 -13.41 3.51
C ALA A 213 -12.31 -12.83 2.13
N THR A 214 -11.63 -13.28 1.11
CA THR A 214 -11.92 -12.91 -0.26
C THR A 214 -13.01 -13.84 -0.76
N GLN A 215 -14.17 -13.29 -1.09
CA GLN A 215 -15.23 -14.05 -1.79
C GLN A 215 -14.87 -14.30 -3.27
N THR A 216 -13.61 -14.15 -3.64
CA THR A 216 -13.15 -14.34 -5.02
C THR A 216 -13.05 -15.84 -5.29
N ALA A 217 -13.92 -16.33 -6.16
CA ALA A 217 -13.84 -17.72 -6.62
C ALA A 217 -12.52 -17.95 -7.37
N PHE A 218 -11.86 -19.06 -7.07
CA PHE A 218 -10.63 -19.47 -7.73
C PHE A 218 -10.69 -20.96 -8.09
N SER A 219 -10.16 -21.31 -9.27
CA SER A 219 -10.14 -22.69 -9.77
C SER A 219 -8.95 -23.47 -9.19
N TRP A 220 -9.04 -23.82 -7.90
CA TRP A 220 -7.97 -24.52 -7.17
C TRP A 220 -7.55 -25.84 -7.81
N GLU A 221 -8.47 -26.54 -8.46
CA GLU A 221 -8.25 -27.80 -9.15
C GLU A 221 -7.31 -27.67 -10.37
N LYS A 222 -7.20 -26.46 -10.93
CA LYS A 222 -6.29 -26.15 -12.05
C LYS A 222 -4.86 -25.85 -11.58
N LEU A 223 -4.67 -25.67 -10.28
CA LEU A 223 -3.35 -25.39 -9.71
C LEU A 223 -2.52 -26.68 -9.70
N GLY A 224 -1.78 -26.93 -10.76
CA GLY A 224 -1.00 -28.14 -11.02
C GLY A 224 0.03 -28.47 -9.92
N LYS A 225 0.86 -29.49 -10.17
CA LYS A 225 1.92 -29.92 -9.25
C LYS A 225 3.30 -29.32 -9.58
N ASP A 226 3.47 -28.75 -10.75
CA ASP A 226 4.71 -28.12 -11.20
C ASP A 226 4.99 -26.84 -10.44
N PRO A 227 6.16 -26.22 -10.58
CA PRO A 227 6.36 -24.90 -9.99
C PRO A 227 5.24 -23.95 -10.35
N ARG A 228 4.72 -23.23 -9.36
CA ARG A 228 3.55 -22.36 -9.47
C ARG A 228 3.95 -20.92 -9.28
N ILE A 229 3.57 -20.09 -10.21
CA ILE A 229 4.03 -18.71 -10.28
C ILE A 229 2.81 -17.78 -10.37
N LEU A 230 2.79 -16.74 -9.53
CA LEU A 230 1.86 -15.63 -9.70
C LEU A 230 2.49 -14.56 -10.58
N VAL A 231 1.74 -14.06 -11.56
CA VAL A 231 2.12 -12.89 -12.37
C VAL A 231 1.08 -11.79 -12.18
N SER A 232 1.50 -10.66 -11.61
CA SER A 232 0.62 -9.52 -11.35
C SER A 232 1.36 -8.20 -11.55
N ILE A 233 0.80 -7.31 -12.37
CA ILE A 233 1.35 -5.96 -12.60
C ILE A 233 0.51 -4.85 -11.96
N GLY A 234 -0.38 -5.22 -11.04
CA GLY A 234 -1.27 -4.28 -10.36
C GLY A 234 -2.44 -3.81 -11.23
N THR A 235 -3.23 -2.89 -10.67
CA THR A 235 -4.48 -2.40 -11.30
C THR A 235 -4.30 -1.08 -12.05
N THR A 236 -3.15 -0.42 -11.95
CA THR A 236 -2.94 0.99 -12.34
C THR A 236 -2.35 1.19 -13.74
N PHE A 237 -2.35 0.18 -14.63
CA PHE A 237 -1.74 0.31 -15.94
C PHE A 237 -2.72 0.22 -17.10
N ASP A 238 -2.50 1.04 -18.14
CA ASP A 238 -3.26 1.08 -19.38
C ASP A 238 -3.21 -0.29 -20.13
N HIS A 239 -4.31 -0.61 -20.83
CA HIS A 239 -4.48 -1.84 -21.60
C HIS A 239 -3.36 -2.12 -22.61
N THR A 240 -2.81 -1.10 -23.26
CA THR A 240 -1.74 -1.24 -24.24
C THR A 240 -0.46 -1.82 -23.62
N TYR A 241 -0.05 -1.29 -22.48
CA TYR A 241 1.13 -1.78 -21.77
C TYR A 241 0.90 -3.18 -21.17
N LYS A 242 -0.31 -3.47 -20.71
CA LYS A 242 -0.69 -4.81 -20.22
C LYS A 242 -0.54 -5.86 -21.31
N LYS A 243 -1.03 -5.59 -22.52
CA LYS A 243 -0.98 -6.53 -23.64
C LYS A 243 0.47 -6.86 -24.03
N GLU A 244 1.33 -5.85 -24.17
CA GLU A 244 2.76 -6.07 -24.48
C GLU A 244 3.48 -6.86 -23.35
N PHE A 245 3.20 -6.52 -22.10
CA PHE A 245 3.79 -7.20 -20.96
C PHE A 245 3.38 -8.68 -20.92
N PHE A 246 2.09 -8.98 -20.99
CA PHE A 246 1.60 -10.34 -20.90
C PHE A 246 1.95 -11.16 -22.15
N GLN A 247 2.11 -10.55 -23.33
CA GLN A 247 2.68 -11.25 -24.48
C GLN A 247 4.09 -11.77 -24.18
N LYS A 248 4.94 -10.94 -23.56
CA LYS A 248 6.30 -11.39 -23.16
C LYS A 248 6.24 -12.50 -22.09
N VAL A 249 5.22 -12.49 -21.21
CA VAL A 249 5.00 -13.56 -20.22
C VAL A 249 4.59 -14.86 -20.92
N ILE A 250 3.66 -14.79 -21.89
CA ILE A 250 3.23 -15.93 -22.71
C ILE A 250 4.42 -16.52 -23.47
N ASP A 251 5.19 -15.67 -24.15
CA ASP A 251 6.37 -16.09 -24.92
C ASP A 251 7.46 -16.72 -24.02
N ALA A 252 7.55 -16.29 -22.73
CA ALA A 252 8.53 -16.79 -21.78
C ALA A 252 8.13 -18.12 -21.14
N LEU A 253 6.86 -18.29 -20.80
CA LEU A 253 6.39 -19.34 -19.89
C LEU A 253 5.31 -20.26 -20.48
N GLY A 254 4.75 -19.92 -21.64
CA GLY A 254 3.61 -20.65 -22.22
C GLY A 254 3.92 -22.12 -22.58
N ASN A 255 5.18 -22.46 -22.87
CA ASN A 255 5.60 -23.82 -23.18
C ASN A 255 6.48 -24.44 -22.07
N GLU A 256 6.56 -23.81 -20.91
CA GLU A 256 7.36 -24.27 -19.80
C GLU A 256 6.57 -25.19 -18.85
N PRO A 257 7.22 -26.14 -18.15
CA PRO A 257 6.58 -27.02 -17.17
C PRO A 257 6.33 -26.25 -15.86
N VAL A 258 5.45 -25.24 -15.90
CA VAL A 258 5.05 -24.38 -14.78
C VAL A 258 3.55 -24.13 -14.86
N THR A 259 2.90 -23.91 -13.73
CA THR A 259 1.53 -23.33 -13.69
C THR A 259 1.66 -21.84 -13.42
N VAL A 260 1.09 -21.01 -14.29
CA VAL A 260 1.13 -19.56 -14.22
C VAL A 260 -0.23 -19.01 -13.86
N VAL A 261 -0.38 -18.43 -12.68
CA VAL A 261 -1.59 -17.69 -12.31
C VAL A 261 -1.40 -16.23 -12.71
N VAL A 262 -2.28 -15.72 -13.57
CA VAL A 262 -2.20 -14.37 -14.12
C VAL A 262 -3.36 -13.52 -13.61
N VAL A 263 -3.03 -12.36 -13.01
CA VAL A 263 -4.03 -11.36 -12.64
C VAL A 263 -4.21 -10.38 -13.78
N SER A 264 -5.20 -10.64 -14.64
CA SER A 264 -5.54 -9.83 -15.80
C SER A 264 -6.96 -10.13 -16.29
N ASP A 265 -7.49 -9.23 -17.14
CA ASP A 265 -8.69 -9.50 -17.93
C ASP A 265 -8.45 -10.72 -18.86
N PRO A 266 -9.25 -11.79 -18.74
CA PRO A 266 -9.11 -12.96 -19.63
C PRO A 266 -9.31 -12.62 -21.11
N SER A 267 -10.08 -11.59 -21.43
CA SER A 267 -10.36 -11.16 -22.81
C SER A 267 -9.21 -10.38 -23.46
N LEU A 268 -8.10 -10.13 -22.72
CA LEU A 268 -6.93 -9.41 -23.24
C LEU A 268 -6.28 -10.14 -24.43
N PHE A 269 -6.41 -11.47 -24.49
CA PHE A 269 -5.99 -12.32 -25.60
C PHE A 269 -7.13 -13.29 -25.96
N ASP A 270 -7.24 -13.63 -27.24
CA ASP A 270 -8.23 -14.59 -27.74
C ASP A 270 -8.00 -15.99 -27.16
N GLU A 271 -6.73 -16.36 -26.96
CA GLU A 271 -6.32 -17.63 -26.37
C GLU A 271 -5.13 -17.41 -25.40
N TRP A 272 -5.17 -18.12 -24.27
CA TRP A 272 -4.07 -18.21 -23.31
C TRP A 272 -3.49 -19.62 -23.32
N PRO A 273 -2.18 -19.82 -23.06
CA PRO A 273 -1.60 -21.15 -22.95
C PRO A 273 -2.30 -22.03 -21.90
N ASP A 274 -2.34 -23.35 -22.12
CA ASP A 274 -3.03 -24.31 -21.25
C ASP A 274 -2.51 -24.33 -19.81
N ASN A 275 -1.26 -23.95 -19.59
CA ASN A 275 -0.64 -23.87 -18.28
C ASN A 275 -0.90 -22.54 -17.56
N PHE A 276 -1.77 -21.66 -18.11
CA PHE A 276 -2.14 -20.37 -17.52
C PHE A 276 -3.54 -20.42 -16.91
N ILE A 277 -3.66 -19.89 -15.69
CA ILE A 277 -4.93 -19.63 -15.00
C ILE A 277 -5.09 -18.12 -14.95
N VAL A 278 -5.99 -17.56 -15.76
CA VAL A 278 -6.16 -16.11 -15.92
C VAL A 278 -7.44 -15.66 -15.27
N GLN A 279 -7.36 -14.70 -14.36
CA GLN A 279 -8.52 -14.10 -13.70
C GLN A 279 -8.26 -12.61 -13.44
N GLU A 280 -9.30 -11.77 -13.51
CA GLU A 280 -9.19 -10.35 -13.17
C GLU A 280 -8.81 -10.12 -11.71
N ARG A 281 -9.26 -11.01 -10.83
CA ARG A 281 -8.99 -10.99 -9.39
C ARG A 281 -8.75 -12.40 -8.89
N VAL A 282 -7.78 -12.56 -8.02
CA VAL A 282 -7.47 -13.82 -7.34
C VAL A 282 -7.47 -13.62 -5.83
N PRO A 283 -7.76 -14.64 -5.04
CA PRO A 283 -7.60 -14.62 -3.58
C PRO A 283 -6.11 -14.66 -3.23
N GLN A 284 -5.38 -13.53 -3.45
CA GLN A 284 -3.93 -13.49 -3.43
C GLN A 284 -3.33 -14.04 -2.13
N LEU A 285 -3.85 -13.62 -0.96
CA LEU A 285 -3.32 -14.07 0.33
C LEU A 285 -3.52 -15.58 0.59
N GLU A 286 -4.62 -16.15 0.07
CA GLU A 286 -4.90 -17.58 0.15
C GLU A 286 -4.05 -18.38 -0.86
N LEU A 287 -3.72 -17.74 -1.99
CA LEU A 287 -2.96 -18.35 -3.07
C LEU A 287 -1.44 -18.40 -2.77
N LEU A 288 -0.87 -17.34 -2.18
CA LEU A 288 0.57 -17.22 -1.93
C LEU A 288 1.19 -18.43 -1.21
N PRO A 289 0.55 -19.06 -0.19
CA PRO A 289 1.10 -20.27 0.44
C PRO A 289 1.30 -21.47 -0.50
N HIS A 290 0.63 -21.46 -1.66
CA HIS A 290 0.67 -22.54 -2.65
C HIS A 290 1.62 -22.28 -3.81
N LEU A 291 2.34 -21.16 -3.80
CA LEU A 291 3.21 -20.73 -4.89
C LEU A 291 4.70 -20.96 -4.58
N ASP A 292 5.50 -20.96 -5.64
CA ASP A 292 6.97 -21.11 -5.57
C ASP A 292 7.69 -19.78 -5.86
N ALA A 293 7.09 -18.87 -6.63
CA ALA A 293 7.65 -17.56 -6.96
C ALA A 293 6.57 -16.56 -7.39
N VAL A 294 6.93 -15.28 -7.39
CA VAL A 294 6.05 -14.18 -7.83
C VAL A 294 6.78 -13.30 -8.84
N VAL A 295 6.11 -12.99 -9.96
CA VAL A 295 6.53 -11.98 -10.92
C VAL A 295 5.61 -10.77 -10.75
N CYS A 296 6.16 -9.63 -10.40
CA CYS A 296 5.34 -8.44 -10.15
C CYS A 296 6.01 -7.13 -10.60
N HIS A 297 5.22 -6.05 -10.61
CA HIS A 297 5.72 -4.71 -10.94
C HIS A 297 6.49 -4.03 -9.79
N GLY A 298 6.53 -4.62 -8.61
CA GLY A 298 7.21 -4.05 -7.44
C GLY A 298 6.35 -3.12 -6.58
N GLY A 299 5.01 -3.26 -6.66
CA GLY A 299 4.14 -2.60 -5.70
C GLY A 299 4.42 -3.11 -4.28
N HIS A 300 4.59 -2.19 -3.32
CA HIS A 300 5.05 -2.49 -1.97
C HIS A 300 4.26 -3.62 -1.31
N ASN A 301 2.92 -3.56 -1.37
CA ASN A 301 2.07 -4.58 -0.75
C ASN A 301 2.28 -5.97 -1.35
N THR A 302 2.28 -6.08 -2.69
CA THR A 302 2.49 -7.38 -3.35
C THR A 302 3.85 -7.98 -2.99
N VAL A 303 4.89 -7.15 -2.91
CA VAL A 303 6.24 -7.58 -2.52
C VAL A 303 6.24 -8.03 -1.05
N CYS A 304 5.67 -7.25 -0.14
CA CYS A 304 5.60 -7.60 1.28
C CYS A 304 4.74 -8.85 1.51
N GLU A 305 3.59 -8.96 0.85
CA GLU A 305 2.72 -10.16 0.92
C GLU A 305 3.48 -11.40 0.44
N SER A 306 4.20 -11.30 -0.68
CA SER A 306 5.01 -12.42 -1.20
C SER A 306 6.14 -12.81 -0.23
N LEU A 307 6.89 -11.83 0.26
CA LEU A 307 7.98 -12.07 1.20
C LEU A 307 7.50 -12.59 2.56
N SER A 308 6.29 -12.21 2.99
CA SER A 308 5.66 -12.76 4.21
C SER A 308 5.35 -14.27 4.09
N HIS A 309 5.32 -14.80 2.86
CA HIS A 309 5.24 -16.23 2.59
C HIS A 309 6.62 -16.84 2.23
N GLY A 310 7.70 -16.06 2.30
CA GLY A 310 9.05 -16.50 1.96
C GLY A 310 9.21 -16.84 0.47
N LEU A 311 8.47 -16.15 -0.40
CA LEU A 311 8.51 -16.37 -1.85
C LEU A 311 9.52 -15.44 -2.51
N PRO A 312 10.44 -15.95 -3.33
CA PRO A 312 11.35 -15.14 -4.12
C PRO A 312 10.61 -14.44 -5.28
N LEU A 313 11.16 -13.30 -5.76
CA LEU A 313 10.48 -12.45 -6.73
C LEU A 313 11.31 -12.16 -7.97
N VAL A 314 10.62 -12.07 -9.12
CA VAL A 314 11.10 -11.28 -10.26
C VAL A 314 10.33 -9.98 -10.29
N VAL A 315 11.05 -8.85 -10.14
CA VAL A 315 10.43 -7.52 -10.06
C VAL A 315 10.72 -6.71 -11.32
N ILE A 316 9.66 -6.18 -11.94
CA ILE A 316 9.71 -5.45 -13.22
C ILE A 316 9.09 -4.07 -13.01
N PRO A 317 9.82 -3.10 -12.42
CA PRO A 317 9.27 -1.81 -12.05
C PRO A 317 8.89 -0.99 -13.29
N ILE A 318 7.73 -0.34 -13.23
CA ILE A 318 7.14 0.45 -14.32
C ILE A 318 7.12 1.94 -13.94
N ALA A 319 6.61 2.29 -12.76
CA ALA A 319 6.43 3.69 -12.32
C ALA A 319 6.55 3.86 -10.79
N TYR A 320 6.50 5.10 -10.34
CA TYR A 320 6.43 5.53 -8.93
C TYR A 320 7.54 4.93 -8.04
N ASP A 321 7.17 4.46 -6.85
CA ASP A 321 8.04 3.86 -5.84
C ASP A 321 8.56 2.45 -6.19
N GLN A 322 8.03 1.85 -7.25
CA GLN A 322 8.34 0.46 -7.64
C GLN A 322 9.84 0.23 -7.89
N SER A 323 10.55 1.23 -8.43
CA SER A 323 12.01 1.15 -8.63
C SER A 323 12.77 1.08 -7.32
N HIS A 324 12.32 1.78 -6.28
CA HIS A 324 12.90 1.72 -4.94
C HIS A 324 12.63 0.35 -4.32
N VAL A 325 11.38 -0.11 -4.34
CA VAL A 325 10.99 -1.43 -3.82
C VAL A 325 11.77 -2.56 -4.52
N ALA A 326 11.91 -2.50 -5.86
CA ALA A 326 12.74 -3.44 -6.60
C ALA A 326 14.21 -3.40 -6.18
N GLY A 327 14.74 -2.21 -5.89
CA GLY A 327 16.09 -2.04 -5.32
C GLY A 327 16.24 -2.75 -3.98
N ARG A 328 15.24 -2.67 -3.11
CA ARG A 328 15.23 -3.38 -1.83
C ARG A 328 15.22 -4.90 -2.01
N VAL A 329 14.39 -5.43 -2.91
CA VAL A 329 14.37 -6.88 -3.24
C VAL A 329 15.75 -7.38 -3.64
N ILE A 330 16.49 -6.60 -4.46
CA ILE A 330 17.87 -6.96 -4.88
C ILE A 330 18.84 -6.88 -3.70
N GLN A 331 18.78 -5.82 -2.90
CA GLN A 331 19.70 -5.61 -1.78
C GLN A 331 19.56 -6.67 -0.69
N VAL A 332 18.35 -7.20 -0.48
CA VAL A 332 18.11 -8.32 0.46
C VAL A 332 18.24 -9.69 -0.22
N GLU A 333 18.68 -9.73 -1.47
CA GLU A 333 18.92 -10.93 -2.27
C GLU A 333 17.70 -11.86 -2.45
N SER A 334 16.49 -11.34 -2.28
CA SER A 334 15.24 -12.12 -2.36
C SER A 334 14.65 -12.20 -3.77
N GLY A 335 15.33 -11.68 -4.79
CA GLY A 335 14.82 -11.74 -6.16
C GLY A 335 15.69 -11.07 -7.19
N ILE A 336 15.16 -11.01 -8.42
CA ILE A 336 15.81 -10.46 -9.60
C ILE A 336 14.99 -9.29 -10.14
N ARG A 337 15.68 -8.20 -10.53
CA ARG A 337 15.05 -7.04 -11.18
C ARG A 337 15.27 -7.10 -12.69
N LEU A 338 14.19 -6.95 -13.44
CA LEU A 338 14.24 -6.75 -14.89
C LEU A 338 13.84 -5.30 -15.26
N ASN A 339 14.41 -4.78 -16.33
CA ASN A 339 14.04 -3.45 -16.83
C ASN A 339 12.84 -3.56 -17.76
N TYR A 340 11.71 -2.93 -17.40
CA TYR A 340 10.44 -3.00 -18.14
C TYR A 340 10.58 -2.71 -19.64
N LYS A 341 11.35 -1.66 -20.02
CA LYS A 341 11.52 -1.24 -21.42
C LYS A 341 12.47 -2.14 -22.23
N ARG A 342 13.31 -2.93 -21.56
CA ARG A 342 14.41 -3.67 -22.23
C ARG A 342 14.31 -5.19 -22.09
N PHE A 343 13.49 -5.71 -21.18
CA PHE A 343 13.41 -7.16 -21.01
C PHE A 343 12.72 -7.83 -22.20
N LYS A 344 13.20 -9.00 -22.53
CA LYS A 344 12.66 -9.90 -23.54
C LYS A 344 12.13 -11.16 -22.84
N ALA A 345 11.32 -11.97 -23.51
CA ALA A 345 10.80 -13.23 -23.00
C ALA A 345 11.92 -14.14 -22.43
N ALA A 346 13.03 -14.29 -23.13
CA ALA A 346 14.17 -15.08 -22.65
C ALA A 346 14.77 -14.57 -21.32
N HIS A 347 14.78 -13.24 -21.09
CA HIS A 347 15.25 -12.70 -19.80
C HIS A 347 14.31 -13.06 -18.66
N LEU A 348 12.99 -13.00 -18.89
CA LEU A 348 11.99 -13.38 -17.90
C LEU A 348 12.06 -14.88 -17.60
N GLN A 349 12.12 -15.73 -18.64
CA GLN A 349 12.26 -17.18 -18.49
C GLN A 349 13.50 -17.53 -17.64
N THR A 350 14.66 -16.96 -17.99
CA THR A 350 15.89 -17.18 -17.23
C THR A 350 15.76 -16.73 -15.79
N ALA A 351 15.22 -15.53 -15.53
CA ALA A 351 15.07 -15.00 -14.19
C ALA A 351 14.12 -15.84 -13.32
N VAL A 352 13.00 -16.29 -13.89
CA VAL A 352 12.03 -17.16 -13.20
C VAL A 352 12.67 -18.49 -12.81
N TRP A 353 13.35 -19.16 -13.74
CA TRP A 353 14.03 -20.40 -13.42
C TRP A 353 15.20 -20.24 -12.44
N GLU A 354 15.91 -19.13 -12.50
CA GLU A 354 16.99 -18.81 -11.57
C GLU A 354 16.46 -18.71 -10.13
N ILE A 355 15.39 -17.92 -9.89
CA ILE A 355 14.85 -17.74 -8.53
C ILE A 355 14.21 -19.02 -7.98
N ILE A 356 13.71 -19.92 -8.83
CA ILE A 356 13.11 -21.18 -8.41
C ILE A 356 14.18 -22.23 -8.09
N ARG A 357 15.23 -22.32 -8.91
CA ARG A 357 16.26 -23.38 -8.82
C ARG A 357 17.38 -23.06 -7.84
N ASN A 358 17.69 -21.78 -7.67
CA ASN A 358 18.74 -21.34 -6.74
C ASN A 358 18.15 -21.10 -5.35
N PRO A 359 18.44 -21.96 -4.37
CA PRO A 359 17.85 -21.89 -3.03
C PRO A 359 18.19 -20.61 -2.28
N ALA A 360 19.26 -19.92 -2.64
CA ALA A 360 19.70 -18.69 -1.98
C ALA A 360 18.61 -17.60 -1.99
N PHE A 361 17.83 -17.48 -3.08
CA PHE A 361 16.73 -16.51 -3.16
C PHE A 361 15.60 -16.85 -2.18
N LYS A 362 15.25 -18.13 -2.05
CA LYS A 362 14.23 -18.58 -1.11
C LYS A 362 14.70 -18.40 0.34
N GLU A 363 15.94 -18.72 0.64
CA GLU A 363 16.55 -18.51 1.96
C GLU A 363 16.54 -17.01 2.33
N ALA A 364 16.89 -16.14 1.38
CA ALA A 364 16.82 -14.69 1.58
C ALA A 364 15.38 -14.21 1.82
N ALA A 365 14.41 -14.68 1.03
CA ALA A 365 13.00 -14.38 1.24
C ALA A 365 12.50 -14.87 2.61
N GLN A 366 12.96 -16.02 3.09
CA GLN A 366 12.64 -16.55 4.42
C GLN A 366 13.22 -15.68 5.55
N ARG A 367 14.45 -15.15 5.40
CA ARG A 367 15.01 -14.19 6.37
C ARG A 367 14.15 -12.93 6.50
N ILE A 368 13.66 -12.39 5.36
CA ILE A 368 12.77 -11.24 5.38
C ILE A 368 11.41 -11.59 5.98
N LYS A 369 10.85 -12.76 5.66
CA LYS A 369 9.63 -13.26 6.33
C LYS A 369 9.79 -13.22 7.85
N GLN A 370 10.88 -13.77 8.38
CA GLN A 370 11.14 -13.76 9.82
C GLN A 370 11.21 -12.33 10.37
N SER A 371 11.90 -11.40 9.69
CA SER A 371 11.99 -10.01 10.14
C SER A 371 10.62 -9.29 10.14
N PHE A 372 9.71 -9.68 9.23
CA PHE A 372 8.34 -9.19 9.22
C PHE A 372 7.54 -9.70 10.42
N GLU A 373 7.66 -11.00 10.73
CA GLU A 373 7.02 -11.63 11.89
C GLU A 373 7.51 -11.01 13.21
N GLU A 374 8.82 -10.78 13.35
CA GLU A 374 9.45 -10.16 14.52
C GLU A 374 9.03 -8.68 14.72
N SER A 375 8.60 -8.00 13.67
CA SER A 375 8.09 -6.62 13.75
C SER A 375 6.68 -6.52 14.37
N GLY A 376 5.95 -7.63 14.49
CA GLY A 376 4.72 -7.79 15.28
C GLY A 376 3.41 -7.34 14.63
N GLY A 377 3.44 -6.70 13.46
CA GLY A 377 2.24 -6.41 12.65
C GLY A 377 1.15 -5.61 13.34
N ALA A 378 -0.10 -6.01 13.13
CA ALA A 378 -1.28 -5.32 13.66
C ALA A 378 -1.31 -5.23 15.19
N THR A 379 -0.84 -6.27 15.88
CA THR A 379 -0.80 -6.32 17.35
C THR A 379 0.12 -5.25 17.91
N THR A 380 1.35 -5.17 17.42
CA THR A 380 2.31 -4.13 17.84
C THR A 380 1.80 -2.72 17.49
N ALA A 381 1.21 -2.54 16.30
CA ALA A 381 0.62 -1.26 15.91
C ALA A 381 -0.53 -0.85 16.84
N ALA A 382 -1.43 -1.77 17.20
CA ALA A 382 -2.51 -1.50 18.13
C ALA A 382 -2.00 -1.13 19.53
N ASP A 383 -0.98 -1.84 20.06
CA ASP A 383 -0.33 -1.52 21.34
C ASP A 383 0.21 -0.08 21.36
N LEU A 384 0.85 0.33 20.26
CA LEU A 384 1.39 1.70 20.13
C LEU A 384 0.28 2.74 20.03
N LEU A 385 -0.82 2.45 19.32
CA LEU A 385 -1.95 3.36 19.19
C LEU A 385 -2.71 3.53 20.51
N GLU A 386 -2.88 2.46 21.28
CA GLU A 386 -3.51 2.53 22.61
C GLU A 386 -2.75 3.44 23.58
N GLN A 387 -1.42 3.56 23.44
CA GLN A 387 -0.59 4.46 24.24
C GLN A 387 -0.84 5.94 23.93
N LEU A 388 -1.40 6.27 22.76
CA LEU A 388 -1.76 7.64 22.40
C LEU A 388 -3.09 8.09 23.02
N VAL A 389 -3.91 7.16 23.51
CA VAL A 389 -5.21 7.48 24.10
C VAL A 389 -5.01 8.32 25.37
N PRO A 390 -5.63 9.52 25.48
CA PRO A 390 -5.46 10.39 26.64
C PRO A 390 -5.80 9.73 27.97
N LEU A 391 -4.97 9.90 28.99
CA LEU A 391 -5.08 9.25 30.31
C LEU A 391 -6.42 9.50 31.05
N ALA A 392 -7.20 10.51 30.68
CA ALA A 392 -8.53 10.76 31.26
C ALA A 392 -9.50 9.58 31.10
N PHE A 393 -9.30 8.71 30.11
CA PHE A 393 -10.11 7.50 29.85
C PHE A 393 -9.75 6.30 30.73
N HIS A 394 -8.55 6.25 31.31
CA HIS A 394 -8.14 5.15 32.19
C HIS A 394 -8.76 5.21 33.58
N ARG A 395 -9.34 6.36 34.00
CA ARG A 395 -9.93 6.53 35.33
C ARG A 395 -11.32 5.91 35.50
N ASN A 396 -12.04 5.58 34.42
CA ASN A 396 -13.39 5.03 34.51
C ASN A 396 -13.46 3.49 34.40
N ARG A 397 -12.35 2.77 34.51
CA ARG A 397 -12.32 1.30 34.53
C ARG A 397 -12.39 0.67 35.93
N PHE A 398 -12.53 1.48 36.98
CA PHE A 398 -12.60 0.97 38.36
C PHE A 398 -13.78 1.56 39.14
N TYR A 399 -15.02 1.43 38.60
CA TYR A 399 -16.22 1.53 39.40
C TYR A 399 -17.31 0.62 38.83
#